data_1ffed617616426475964ae8e01de2e53
#
_entry.id   1ffed617616426475964ae8e01de2e53
#
_cell.length_a   1.000
_cell.length_b   1.000
_cell.length_c   1.000
_cell.angle_alpha   90.00
_cell.angle_beta   90.00
_cell.angle_gamma   90.00
#
_symmetry.space_group_name_H-M   'P 1'
#
loop_
_entity.id
_entity.type
_entity.pdbx_description
1 polymer ?
#
loop_
_entity_poly.entity_id
_entity_poly.type
_entity_poly.pdbx_seq_one_letter_code
_entity_poly.pdbx_strand_id
1 'polypeptide(L)'
;MTRQQRENLDEILRHAPLDVGGDVTEQRAIFHEMIASIPLPDDVATKQDELGGVPVVTVEIPDLDPSAVILYLHGGAYALGSAPDSVGLASDLVRRARARAISVDYRLAPEHPFPAALDDAVAAYRALLGQGVPASRIAFVGESAGGGLVAATLVALKDAGLPQPACAAVFSPWADLTVSGASATTKAELDPALTPQALRIRARDYLGDRDPATATASPVFADLSGLPPLLIQVGSHEILLDDAVRLAARAAEHDVHVELQVWPGVPHVFQGFAAILDDADQALNAAAAFIRRNWTD
;
A
#
# COMPACT_ATOMS: atom_id res chain seq x y z
N MET A 1 -9.05 20.90 -16.47
CA MET A 1 -8.36 21.06 -15.17
C MET A 1 -7.41 19.89 -14.93
N THR A 2 -7.85 18.68 -15.04
CA THR A 2 -7.03 17.49 -14.72
C THR A 2 -5.74 17.31 -15.53
N ARG A 3 -5.67 17.71 -16.80
CA ARG A 3 -4.44 17.58 -17.59
C ARG A 3 -3.27 18.42 -17.03
N GLN A 4 -3.52 19.69 -16.71
CA GLN A 4 -2.51 20.58 -16.15
C GLN A 4 -2.04 20.11 -14.76
N GLN A 5 -2.97 19.59 -13.94
CA GLN A 5 -2.62 19.03 -12.64
C GLN A 5 -1.69 17.80 -12.77
N ARG A 6 -1.96 16.93 -13.75
CA ARG A 6 -1.11 15.75 -14.03
C ARG A 6 0.29 16.16 -14.51
N GLU A 7 0.36 17.13 -15.44
CA GLU A 7 1.63 17.66 -15.95
C GLU A 7 2.46 18.30 -14.82
N ASN A 8 1.83 19.07 -13.92
CA ASN A 8 2.49 19.66 -12.77
C ASN A 8 3.01 18.61 -11.78
N LEU A 9 2.21 17.57 -11.52
CA LEU A 9 2.62 16.47 -10.62
C LEU A 9 3.79 15.68 -11.22
N ASP A 10 3.76 15.39 -12.52
CA ASP A 10 4.85 14.71 -13.23
C ASP A 10 6.16 15.52 -13.09
N GLU A 11 6.10 16.86 -13.29
CA GLU A 11 7.24 17.74 -13.13
C GLU A 11 7.78 17.74 -11.69
N ILE A 12 6.91 17.81 -10.69
CA ILE A 12 7.30 17.74 -9.27
C ILE A 12 8.05 16.44 -8.99
N LEU A 13 7.52 15.30 -9.43
CA LEU A 13 8.11 14.00 -9.15
C LEU A 13 9.44 13.79 -9.88
N ARG A 14 9.57 14.26 -11.13
CA ARG A 14 10.84 14.16 -11.87
C ARG A 14 11.97 14.99 -11.25
N HIS A 15 11.66 16.01 -10.49
CA HIS A 15 12.64 16.83 -9.79
C HIS A 15 12.79 16.46 -8.30
N ALA A 16 12.06 15.47 -7.83
CA ALA A 16 12.20 15.00 -6.46
C ALA A 16 13.61 14.40 -6.22
N PRO A 17 14.21 14.64 -5.05
CA PRO A 17 15.57 14.18 -4.76
C PRO A 17 15.66 12.69 -4.46
N LEU A 18 14.52 11.98 -4.41
CA LEU A 18 14.44 10.56 -4.03
C LEU A 18 14.90 9.64 -5.15
N ASP A 19 15.92 8.84 -4.88
CA ASP A 19 16.33 7.70 -5.71
C ASP A 19 16.01 6.40 -4.96
N VAL A 20 14.90 5.75 -5.30
CA VAL A 20 14.48 4.49 -4.66
C VAL A 20 15.57 3.40 -4.76
N GLY A 21 16.44 3.45 -5.76
CA GLY A 21 17.56 2.51 -5.93
C GLY A 21 18.87 2.90 -5.26
N GLY A 22 18.94 4.08 -4.66
CA GLY A 22 20.13 4.65 -4.02
C GLY A 22 20.51 4.00 -2.68
N ASP A 23 21.46 4.57 -1.98
CA ASP A 23 21.86 4.12 -0.63
C ASP A 23 20.67 4.19 0.34
N VAL A 24 20.37 3.06 1.01
CA VAL A 24 19.16 2.94 1.84
C VAL A 24 19.13 3.97 2.97
N THR A 25 20.26 4.20 3.64
CA THR A 25 20.32 5.10 4.79
C THR A 25 20.09 6.55 4.35
N GLU A 26 20.71 6.96 3.26
CA GLU A 26 20.50 8.27 2.66
C GLU A 26 19.05 8.45 2.17
N GLN A 27 18.54 7.47 1.45
CA GLN A 27 17.20 7.56 0.86
C GLN A 27 16.08 7.52 1.90
N ARG A 28 16.27 6.83 3.05
CA ARG A 28 15.34 6.91 4.19
C ARG A 28 15.22 8.34 4.74
N ALA A 29 16.34 9.02 4.89
CA ALA A 29 16.33 10.40 5.38
C ALA A 29 15.62 11.33 4.38
N ILE A 30 15.95 11.24 3.08
CA ILE A 30 15.32 12.03 2.02
C ILE A 30 13.80 11.75 1.97
N PHE A 31 13.39 10.48 2.02
CA PHE A 31 11.98 10.10 1.99
C PHE A 31 11.21 10.69 3.18
N HIS A 32 11.77 10.54 4.38
CA HIS A 32 11.18 11.10 5.59
C HIS A 32 11.06 12.64 5.51
N GLU A 33 12.10 13.35 5.10
CA GLU A 33 12.07 14.81 4.95
C GLU A 33 11.04 15.27 3.91
N MET A 34 10.90 14.54 2.80
CA MET A 34 9.90 14.84 1.77
C MET A 34 8.47 14.72 2.35
N ILE A 35 8.19 13.64 3.05
CA ILE A 35 6.86 13.42 3.64
C ILE A 35 6.60 14.41 4.78
N ALA A 36 7.58 14.63 5.66
CA ALA A 36 7.45 15.57 6.78
C ALA A 36 7.25 17.03 6.33
N SER A 37 7.62 17.37 5.10
CA SER A 37 7.37 18.71 4.52
C SER A 37 5.90 18.96 4.17
N ILE A 38 5.08 17.91 4.10
CA ILE A 38 3.65 18.01 3.78
C ILE A 38 2.87 18.21 5.08
N PRO A 39 2.19 19.34 5.27
CA PRO A 39 1.48 19.60 6.51
C PRO A 39 0.30 18.64 6.66
N LEU A 40 0.13 18.11 7.86
CA LEU A 40 -1.06 17.36 8.24
C LEU A 40 -2.19 18.34 8.64
N PRO A 41 -3.47 17.99 8.38
CA PRO A 41 -4.60 18.75 8.90
C PRO A 41 -4.58 18.83 10.44
N ASP A 42 -4.96 19.97 11.01
CA ASP A 42 -4.91 20.24 12.46
C ASP A 42 -5.78 19.31 13.32
N ASP A 43 -6.77 18.67 12.72
CA ASP A 43 -7.70 17.75 13.41
C ASP A 43 -7.24 16.28 13.38
N VAL A 44 -6.08 15.99 12.79
CA VAL A 44 -5.49 14.65 12.79
C VAL A 44 -4.74 14.40 14.08
N ALA A 45 -5.21 13.41 14.85
CA ALA A 45 -4.53 12.93 16.04
C ALA A 45 -3.76 11.64 15.73
N THR A 46 -2.54 11.53 16.21
CA THR A 46 -1.71 10.33 16.10
C THR A 46 -1.30 9.83 17.48
N LYS A 47 -1.24 8.50 17.62
CA LYS A 47 -0.75 7.86 18.85
C LYS A 47 0.18 6.72 18.46
N GLN A 48 1.38 6.70 19.01
CA GLN A 48 2.26 5.52 18.94
C GLN A 48 1.76 4.45 19.90
N ASP A 49 1.75 3.20 19.43
CA ASP A 49 1.29 2.03 20.17
C ASP A 49 2.01 0.77 19.68
N GLU A 50 1.62 -0.39 20.16
CA GLU A 50 2.17 -1.69 19.75
C GLU A 50 1.05 -2.70 19.53
N LEU A 51 1.12 -3.48 18.46
CA LEU A 51 0.23 -4.59 18.16
C LEU A 51 1.03 -5.87 17.95
N GLY A 52 0.90 -6.82 18.87
CA GLY A 52 1.55 -8.12 18.77
C GLY A 52 3.08 -8.06 18.73
N GLY A 53 3.68 -7.10 19.42
CA GLY A 53 5.11 -6.85 19.43
C GLY A 53 5.62 -5.99 18.26
N VAL A 54 4.70 -5.46 17.45
CA VAL A 54 5.04 -4.61 16.28
C VAL A 54 4.65 -3.17 16.59
N PRO A 55 5.56 -2.19 16.45
CA PRO A 55 5.22 -0.78 16.58
C PRO A 55 4.17 -0.36 15.56
N VAL A 56 3.23 0.49 15.97
CA VAL A 56 2.18 1.02 15.11
C VAL A 56 1.91 2.50 15.40
N VAL A 57 1.34 3.18 14.42
CA VAL A 57 0.78 4.54 14.60
C VAL A 57 -0.72 4.50 14.35
N THR A 58 -1.50 4.79 15.38
CA THR A 58 -2.93 4.99 15.23
C THR A 58 -3.19 6.41 14.72
N VAL A 59 -4.06 6.53 13.73
CA VAL A 59 -4.46 7.80 13.10
C VAL A 59 -5.95 7.95 13.26
N GLU A 60 -6.38 9.05 13.88
CA GLU A 60 -7.77 9.33 14.19
C GLU A 60 -8.11 10.81 13.89
N ILE A 61 -9.38 11.06 13.65
CA ILE A 61 -9.99 12.39 13.59
C ILE A 61 -11.26 12.40 14.46
N PRO A 62 -11.87 13.54 14.80
CA PRO A 62 -13.16 13.59 15.50
C PRO A 62 -14.28 12.84 14.74
N ASP A 63 -15.27 12.32 15.50
CA ASP A 63 -16.49 11.71 14.97
C ASP A 63 -16.34 10.46 14.09
N LEU A 64 -15.38 9.61 14.43
CA LEU A 64 -15.20 8.31 13.78
C LEU A 64 -16.11 7.22 14.33
N ASP A 65 -16.31 6.16 13.54
CA ASP A 65 -16.80 4.88 14.04
C ASP A 65 -15.63 4.12 14.73
N PRO A 66 -15.64 3.99 16.06
CA PRO A 66 -14.53 3.38 16.79
C PRO A 66 -14.39 1.87 16.53
N SER A 67 -15.43 1.22 15.99
CA SER A 67 -15.43 -0.21 15.67
C SER A 67 -14.80 -0.51 14.31
N ALA A 68 -14.70 0.47 13.41
CA ALA A 68 -14.16 0.33 12.08
C ALA A 68 -12.65 0.64 12.06
N VAL A 69 -11.87 -0.30 11.52
CA VAL A 69 -10.40 -0.21 11.50
C VAL A 69 -9.85 -0.39 10.10
N ILE A 70 -8.98 0.50 9.69
CA ILE A 70 -8.11 0.34 8.52
C ILE A 70 -6.75 -0.09 9.05
N LEU A 71 -6.33 -1.34 8.77
CA LEU A 71 -4.94 -1.76 8.98
C LEU A 71 -4.14 -1.34 7.75
N TYR A 72 -3.22 -0.39 7.95
CA TYR A 72 -2.49 0.27 6.88
C TYR A 72 -1.05 -0.24 6.79
N LEU A 73 -0.61 -0.63 5.59
CA LEU A 73 0.74 -1.06 5.30
C LEU A 73 1.37 -0.06 4.31
N HIS A 74 2.39 0.66 4.78
CA HIS A 74 2.99 1.76 4.02
C HIS A 74 3.85 1.29 2.84
N GLY A 75 4.08 2.17 1.86
CA GLY A 75 5.01 1.98 0.76
C GLY A 75 6.48 2.17 1.15
N GLY A 76 7.35 2.27 0.12
CA GLY A 76 8.78 2.48 0.33
C GLY A 76 9.65 1.29 -0.08
N ALA A 77 9.16 0.47 -1.01
CA ALA A 77 9.90 -0.64 -1.63
C ALA A 77 10.49 -1.63 -0.61
N TYR A 78 9.82 -1.85 0.53
CA TYR A 78 10.23 -2.67 1.67
C TYR A 78 11.51 -2.20 2.39
N ALA A 79 12.09 -1.10 1.96
CA ALA A 79 13.38 -0.60 2.46
C ALA A 79 13.32 0.83 3.00
N LEU A 80 12.33 1.60 2.61
CA LEU A 80 12.11 3.00 2.95
C LEU A 80 10.76 3.17 3.66
N GLY A 81 10.53 4.38 4.20
CA GLY A 81 9.28 4.74 4.84
C GLY A 81 9.12 4.17 6.25
N SER A 82 8.04 4.58 6.89
CA SER A 82 7.67 4.18 8.24
C SER A 82 6.18 4.40 8.47
N ALA A 83 5.63 3.88 9.56
CA ALA A 83 4.24 4.17 9.93
C ALA A 83 3.96 5.68 10.10
N PRO A 84 4.84 6.50 10.72
CA PRO A 84 4.69 7.95 10.73
C PRO A 84 4.61 8.59 9.35
N ASP A 85 5.38 8.12 8.37
CA ASP A 85 5.41 8.69 7.01
C ASP A 85 4.10 8.44 6.24
N SER A 86 3.30 7.46 6.64
CA SER A 86 2.03 7.15 5.99
C SER A 86 0.83 7.97 6.50
N VAL A 87 1.02 8.74 7.59
CA VAL A 87 -0.09 9.43 8.29
C VAL A 87 -0.89 10.34 7.36
N GLY A 88 -0.25 11.01 6.41
CA GLY A 88 -0.93 11.90 5.46
C GLY A 88 -1.99 11.16 4.65
N LEU A 89 -1.60 10.12 3.92
CA LEU A 89 -2.51 9.32 3.08
C LEU A 89 -3.51 8.53 3.94
N ALA A 90 -3.06 7.99 5.08
CA ALA A 90 -3.94 7.29 6.01
C ALA A 90 -5.03 8.21 6.57
N SER A 91 -4.71 9.47 6.92
CA SER A 91 -5.68 10.44 7.45
C SER A 91 -6.75 10.83 6.41
N ASP A 92 -6.37 10.92 5.14
CA ASP A 92 -7.31 11.13 4.03
C ASP A 92 -8.34 9.99 3.95
N LEU A 93 -7.88 8.74 4.08
CA LEU A 93 -8.78 7.58 4.10
C LEU A 93 -9.63 7.53 5.37
N VAL A 94 -9.04 7.80 6.53
CA VAL A 94 -9.73 7.90 7.82
C VAL A 94 -10.93 8.84 7.71
N ARG A 95 -10.72 10.03 7.17
CA ARG A 95 -11.76 11.05 6.98
C ARG A 95 -12.90 10.58 6.08
N ARG A 96 -12.55 9.97 4.93
CA ARG A 96 -13.53 9.53 3.93
C ARG A 96 -14.25 8.25 4.35
N ALA A 97 -13.56 7.32 4.99
CA ALA A 97 -14.12 6.05 5.44
C ALA A 97 -14.84 6.17 6.79
N ARG A 98 -14.56 7.21 7.59
CA ARG A 98 -15.04 7.44 8.97
C ARG A 98 -14.59 6.30 9.91
N ALA A 99 -13.36 5.85 9.75
CA ALA A 99 -12.76 4.78 10.54
C ALA A 99 -11.41 5.25 11.08
N ARG A 100 -10.91 4.64 12.14
CA ARG A 100 -9.51 4.85 12.54
C ARG A 100 -8.59 4.05 11.64
N ALA A 101 -7.38 4.56 11.37
CA ALA A 101 -6.34 3.76 10.76
C ALA A 101 -5.28 3.38 11.81
N ILE A 102 -4.69 2.20 11.60
CA ILE A 102 -3.53 1.72 12.35
C ILE A 102 -2.46 1.38 11.30
N SER A 103 -1.47 2.27 11.20
CA SER A 103 -0.33 2.06 10.32
C SER A 103 0.72 1.21 11.02
N VAL A 104 1.12 0.13 10.36
CA VAL A 104 2.09 -0.83 10.89
C VAL A 104 3.50 -0.39 10.53
N ASP A 105 4.35 -0.23 11.53
CA ASP A 105 5.78 0.08 11.38
C ASP A 105 6.57 -1.22 11.23
N TYR A 106 6.32 -1.92 10.13
CA TYR A 106 6.91 -3.22 9.86
C TYR A 106 8.43 -3.11 9.61
N ARG A 107 9.17 -4.16 9.97
CA ARG A 107 10.61 -4.24 9.80
C ARG A 107 11.03 -4.15 8.34
N LEU A 108 12.04 -3.34 8.08
CA LEU A 108 12.52 -3.03 6.73
C LEU A 108 13.77 -3.83 6.34
N ALA A 109 13.90 -4.07 5.05
CA ALA A 109 15.11 -4.55 4.41
C ALA A 109 16.12 -3.39 4.22
N PRO A 110 17.42 -3.67 4.10
CA PRO A 110 18.05 -5.01 4.10
C PRO A 110 18.27 -5.60 5.50
N GLU A 111 18.07 -4.84 6.59
CA GLU A 111 18.34 -5.27 7.95
C GLU A 111 17.45 -6.45 8.36
N HIS A 112 16.21 -6.44 7.87
CA HIS A 112 15.21 -7.48 8.13
C HIS A 112 14.56 -7.92 6.81
N PRO A 113 15.22 -8.83 6.07
CA PRO A 113 14.68 -9.29 4.79
C PRO A 113 13.43 -10.14 4.95
N PHE A 114 12.79 -10.49 3.84
CA PHE A 114 11.64 -11.39 3.79
C PHE A 114 11.89 -12.68 4.62
N PRO A 115 10.93 -13.10 5.48
CA PRO A 115 9.55 -12.62 5.54
C PRO A 115 9.26 -11.61 6.66
N ALA A 116 10.23 -10.87 7.20
CA ALA A 116 10.06 -10.07 8.40
C ALA A 116 8.87 -9.10 8.34
N ALA A 117 8.72 -8.33 7.25
CA ALA A 117 7.60 -7.41 7.07
C ALA A 117 6.24 -8.15 7.03
N LEU A 118 6.21 -9.32 6.39
CA LEU A 118 5.01 -10.17 6.33
C LEU A 118 4.63 -10.70 7.71
N ASP A 119 5.62 -11.18 8.48
CA ASP A 119 5.41 -11.67 9.84
C ASP A 119 4.84 -10.57 10.74
N ASP A 120 5.35 -9.34 10.62
CA ASP A 120 4.87 -8.19 11.37
C ASP A 120 3.43 -7.80 11.00
N ALA A 121 3.08 -7.79 9.72
CA ALA A 121 1.73 -7.51 9.26
C ALA A 121 0.73 -8.57 9.78
N VAL A 122 1.10 -9.85 9.74
CA VAL A 122 0.30 -10.95 10.30
C VAL A 122 0.17 -10.83 11.82
N ALA A 123 1.25 -10.49 12.52
CA ALA A 123 1.25 -10.33 13.98
C ALA A 123 0.34 -9.17 14.42
N ALA A 124 0.42 -8.02 13.75
CA ALA A 124 -0.45 -6.87 14.02
C ALA A 124 -1.94 -7.22 13.81
N TYR A 125 -2.27 -7.92 12.72
CA TYR A 125 -3.64 -8.35 12.48
C TYR A 125 -4.15 -9.34 13.53
N ARG A 126 -3.35 -10.34 13.89
CA ARG A 126 -3.69 -11.29 14.96
C ARG A 126 -3.96 -10.59 16.29
N ALA A 127 -3.16 -9.58 16.61
CA ALA A 127 -3.34 -8.80 17.83
C ALA A 127 -4.66 -8.01 17.82
N LEU A 128 -5.08 -7.42 16.68
CA LEU A 128 -6.38 -6.78 16.54
C LEU A 128 -7.52 -7.76 16.79
N LEU A 129 -7.47 -8.95 16.19
CA LEU A 129 -8.47 -10.00 16.45
C LEU A 129 -8.47 -10.42 17.93
N GLY A 130 -7.29 -10.54 18.54
CA GLY A 130 -7.13 -10.85 19.97
C GLY A 130 -7.68 -9.77 20.91
N GLN A 131 -7.70 -8.52 20.47
CA GLN A 131 -8.34 -7.39 21.17
C GLN A 131 -9.86 -7.35 20.99
N GLY A 132 -10.43 -8.29 20.22
CA GLY A 132 -11.88 -8.39 19.99
C GLY A 132 -12.39 -7.54 18.84
N VAL A 133 -11.53 -6.98 18.00
CA VAL A 133 -11.97 -6.31 16.76
C VAL A 133 -12.41 -7.38 15.77
N PRO A 134 -13.68 -7.41 15.34
CA PRO A 134 -14.14 -8.44 14.42
C PRO A 134 -13.51 -8.26 13.04
N ALA A 135 -13.16 -9.37 12.39
CA ALA A 135 -12.57 -9.35 11.04
C ALA A 135 -13.45 -8.60 10.03
N SER A 136 -14.79 -8.69 10.18
CA SER A 136 -15.78 -7.98 9.36
C SER A 136 -15.73 -6.44 9.49
N ARG A 137 -14.99 -5.92 10.47
CA ARG A 137 -14.80 -4.47 10.72
C ARG A 137 -13.37 -4.01 10.45
N ILE A 138 -12.51 -4.88 9.90
CA ILE A 138 -11.14 -4.55 9.52
C ILE A 138 -11.05 -4.54 7.99
N ALA A 139 -10.54 -3.43 7.44
CA ALA A 139 -10.12 -3.34 6.04
C ALA A 139 -8.59 -3.25 5.99
N PHE A 140 -7.96 -3.94 5.04
CA PHE A 140 -6.54 -3.75 4.76
C PHE A 140 -6.36 -2.69 3.68
N VAL A 141 -5.42 -1.80 3.88
CA VAL A 141 -5.04 -0.81 2.86
C VAL A 141 -3.52 -0.73 2.78
N GLY A 142 -3.00 -0.52 1.60
CA GLY A 142 -1.58 -0.27 1.41
C GLY A 142 -1.26 0.24 0.02
N GLU A 143 -0.12 0.93 -0.11
CA GLU A 143 0.35 1.45 -1.38
C GLU A 143 1.72 0.88 -1.76
N SER A 144 2.01 0.77 -3.05
CA SER A 144 3.32 0.34 -3.55
C SER A 144 3.73 -1.02 -2.97
N ALA A 145 4.90 -1.11 -2.32
CA ALA A 145 5.32 -2.31 -1.57
C ALA A 145 4.31 -2.70 -0.49
N GLY A 146 3.71 -1.74 0.21
CA GLY A 146 2.64 -2.00 1.18
C GLY A 146 1.39 -2.58 0.54
N GLY A 147 1.06 -2.21 -0.70
CA GLY A 147 -0.01 -2.83 -1.48
C GLY A 147 0.28 -4.29 -1.84
N GLY A 148 1.53 -4.59 -2.22
CA GLY A 148 2.02 -5.97 -2.39
C GLY A 148 1.98 -6.75 -1.08
N LEU A 149 2.42 -6.13 0.03
CA LEU A 149 2.40 -6.73 1.37
C LEU A 149 0.98 -7.01 1.85
N VAL A 150 -0.01 -6.15 1.54
CA VAL A 150 -1.43 -6.44 1.80
C VAL A 150 -1.84 -7.75 1.14
N ALA A 151 -1.63 -7.89 -0.17
CA ALA A 151 -2.01 -9.10 -0.89
C ALA A 151 -1.27 -10.34 -0.37
N ALA A 152 0.04 -10.22 -0.09
CA ALA A 152 0.84 -11.28 0.52
C ALA A 152 0.34 -11.67 1.92
N THR A 153 -0.05 -10.69 2.73
CA THR A 153 -0.62 -10.93 4.07
C THR A 153 -1.93 -11.70 3.98
N LEU A 154 -2.84 -11.32 3.07
CA LEU A 154 -4.10 -12.05 2.88
C LEU A 154 -3.86 -13.52 2.52
N VAL A 155 -2.87 -13.82 1.65
CA VAL A 155 -2.46 -15.19 1.33
C VAL A 155 -1.95 -15.90 2.58
N ALA A 156 -1.07 -15.27 3.36
CA ALA A 156 -0.54 -15.86 4.59
C ALA A 156 -1.62 -16.12 5.66
N LEU A 157 -2.62 -15.22 5.77
CA LEU A 157 -3.76 -15.42 6.66
C LEU A 157 -4.61 -16.63 6.24
N LYS A 158 -4.86 -16.78 4.93
CA LYS A 158 -5.55 -17.94 4.38
C LYS A 158 -4.80 -19.23 4.70
N ASP A 159 -3.51 -19.27 4.42
CA ASP A 159 -2.68 -20.47 4.64
C ASP A 159 -2.59 -20.84 6.13
N ALA A 160 -2.69 -19.83 7.01
CA ALA A 160 -2.75 -20.02 8.46
C ALA A 160 -4.15 -20.34 9.00
N GLY A 161 -5.18 -20.40 8.15
CA GLY A 161 -6.58 -20.64 8.57
C GLY A 161 -7.16 -19.52 9.44
N LEU A 162 -6.63 -18.29 9.33
CA LEU A 162 -7.14 -17.13 10.05
C LEU A 162 -8.32 -16.48 9.31
N PRO A 163 -9.25 -15.85 10.04
CA PRO A 163 -10.32 -15.07 9.41
C PRO A 163 -9.75 -14.03 8.46
N GLN A 164 -10.37 -13.88 7.29
CA GLN A 164 -10.03 -12.81 6.36
C GLN A 164 -10.67 -11.48 6.81
N PRO A 165 -10.03 -10.31 6.56
CA PRO A 165 -10.65 -9.02 6.80
C PRO A 165 -11.88 -8.81 5.89
N ALA A 166 -12.67 -7.77 6.14
CA ALA A 166 -13.85 -7.43 5.36
C ALA A 166 -13.55 -7.19 3.88
N CYS A 167 -12.43 -6.52 3.60
CA CYS A 167 -11.95 -6.21 2.26
C CYS A 167 -10.50 -5.73 2.29
N ALA A 168 -9.93 -5.56 1.10
CA ALA A 168 -8.67 -4.84 0.96
C ALA A 168 -8.70 -3.85 -0.22
N ALA A 169 -8.02 -2.70 -0.04
CA ALA A 169 -7.81 -1.72 -1.09
C ALA A 169 -6.31 -1.46 -1.26
N VAL A 170 -5.78 -1.65 -2.45
CA VAL A 170 -4.35 -1.48 -2.73
C VAL A 170 -4.13 -0.45 -3.83
N PHE A 171 -3.15 0.42 -3.60
CA PHE A 171 -2.81 1.51 -4.50
C PHE A 171 -1.46 1.26 -5.15
N SER A 172 -1.43 1.20 -6.48
CA SER A 172 -0.19 0.97 -7.23
C SER A 172 0.63 -0.21 -6.68
N PRO A 173 0.04 -1.40 -6.43
CA PRO A 173 0.69 -2.47 -5.67
C PRO A 173 1.93 -3.00 -6.40
N TRP A 174 3.05 -3.14 -5.68
CA TRP A 174 4.20 -3.91 -6.16
C TRP A 174 3.99 -5.39 -5.81
N ALA A 175 3.38 -6.13 -6.72
CA ALA A 175 2.91 -7.49 -6.52
C ALA A 175 3.76 -8.56 -7.24
N ASP A 176 4.79 -8.15 -8.00
CA ASP A 176 5.74 -9.00 -8.73
C ASP A 176 7.18 -8.55 -8.51
N LEU A 177 7.86 -9.17 -7.56
CA LEU A 177 9.27 -8.86 -7.25
C LEU A 177 10.26 -9.40 -8.30
N THR A 178 9.78 -10.16 -9.30
CA THR A 178 10.59 -10.52 -10.47
C THR A 178 10.76 -9.35 -11.45
N VAL A 179 9.93 -8.31 -11.32
CA VAL A 179 9.86 -7.15 -12.23
C VAL A 179 9.70 -7.62 -13.69
N SER A 180 8.80 -8.60 -13.90
CA SER A 180 8.59 -9.25 -15.21
C SER A 180 7.45 -8.64 -16.03
N GLY A 181 6.67 -7.73 -15.46
CA GLY A 181 5.58 -7.06 -16.17
C GLY A 181 6.08 -6.25 -17.38
N ALA A 182 5.35 -6.27 -18.48
CA ALA A 182 5.73 -5.52 -19.70
C ALA A 182 5.78 -4.00 -19.43
N SER A 183 4.96 -3.49 -18.49
CA SER A 183 4.95 -2.09 -18.08
C SER A 183 6.28 -1.62 -17.50
N ALA A 184 7.07 -2.52 -16.89
CA ALA A 184 8.42 -2.21 -16.43
C ALA A 184 9.33 -1.69 -17.56
N THR A 185 9.04 -2.07 -18.81
CA THR A 185 9.76 -1.55 -19.99
C THR A 185 8.95 -0.47 -20.72
N THR A 186 7.68 -0.73 -20.99
CA THR A 186 6.86 0.15 -21.84
C THR A 186 6.45 1.46 -21.17
N LYS A 187 6.53 1.54 -19.84
CA LYS A 187 6.22 2.73 -19.04
C LYS A 187 7.44 3.39 -18.41
N ALA A 188 8.63 2.85 -18.58
CA ALA A 188 9.85 3.32 -17.92
C ALA A 188 10.16 4.80 -18.14
N GLU A 189 9.88 5.34 -19.34
CA GLU A 189 10.08 6.77 -19.64
C GLU A 189 8.92 7.65 -19.13
N LEU A 190 7.75 7.06 -18.93
CA LEU A 190 6.55 7.77 -18.48
C LEU A 190 6.46 7.84 -16.95
N ASP A 191 7.06 6.89 -16.24
CA ASP A 191 7.07 6.87 -14.78
C ASP A 191 8.05 7.93 -14.24
N PRO A 192 7.56 8.95 -13.53
CA PRO A 192 8.45 9.99 -13.00
C PRO A 192 9.12 9.61 -11.67
N ALA A 193 8.68 8.50 -11.03
CA ALA A 193 9.07 8.15 -9.66
C ALA A 193 9.91 6.87 -9.56
N LEU A 194 9.65 5.90 -10.42
CA LEU A 194 10.25 4.57 -10.31
C LEU A 194 11.02 4.17 -11.57
N THR A 195 12.08 3.39 -11.37
CA THR A 195 12.81 2.72 -12.45
C THR A 195 12.85 1.21 -12.23
N PRO A 196 12.87 0.40 -13.31
CA PRO A 196 13.00 -1.05 -13.17
C PRO A 196 14.29 -1.47 -12.46
N GLN A 197 15.35 -0.66 -12.61
CA GLN A 197 16.63 -0.89 -11.94
C GLN A 197 16.51 -0.72 -10.43
N ALA A 198 15.85 0.35 -9.97
CA ALA A 198 15.60 0.61 -8.55
C ALA A 198 14.78 -0.53 -7.92
N LEU A 199 13.71 -0.97 -8.58
CA LEU A 199 12.91 -2.10 -8.10
C LEU A 199 13.72 -3.40 -8.00
N ARG A 200 14.58 -3.71 -8.98
CA ARG A 200 15.44 -4.91 -8.90
C ARG A 200 16.47 -4.83 -7.76
N ILE A 201 16.96 -3.64 -7.43
CA ILE A 201 17.84 -3.44 -6.26
C ILE A 201 17.05 -3.73 -4.98
N ARG A 202 15.91 -3.08 -4.80
CA ARG A 202 15.07 -3.26 -3.61
C ARG A 202 14.51 -4.68 -3.48
N ALA A 203 14.16 -5.34 -4.58
CA ALA A 203 13.77 -6.75 -4.56
C ALA A 203 14.87 -7.65 -3.99
N ARG A 204 16.14 -7.42 -4.36
CA ARG A 204 17.27 -8.16 -3.80
C ARG A 204 17.49 -7.89 -2.33
N ASP A 205 17.36 -6.62 -1.92
CA ASP A 205 17.48 -6.26 -0.50
C ASP A 205 16.41 -6.95 0.35
N TYR A 206 15.18 -7.00 -0.17
CA TYR A 206 14.05 -7.61 0.54
C TYR A 206 14.10 -9.13 0.54
N LEU A 207 14.45 -9.76 -0.58
CA LEU A 207 14.38 -11.22 -0.74
C LEU A 207 15.64 -11.92 -0.23
N GLY A 208 16.81 -11.26 -0.26
CA GLY A 208 18.09 -11.95 -0.13
C GLY A 208 18.24 -13.00 -1.24
N ASP A 209 18.53 -14.23 -0.86
CA ASP A 209 18.70 -15.36 -1.79
C ASP A 209 17.39 -16.12 -2.11
N ARG A 210 16.24 -15.59 -1.71
CA ARG A 210 14.95 -16.26 -1.94
C ARG A 210 14.45 -16.03 -3.36
N ASP A 211 13.67 -17.01 -3.86
CA ASP A 211 13.04 -16.92 -5.18
C ASP A 211 12.06 -15.74 -5.23
N PRO A 212 12.24 -14.77 -6.13
CA PRO A 212 11.33 -13.65 -6.28
C PRO A 212 9.92 -14.06 -6.73
N ALA A 213 9.71 -15.26 -7.26
CA ALA A 213 8.39 -15.78 -7.58
C ALA A 213 7.68 -16.47 -6.39
N THR A 214 8.27 -16.41 -5.18
CA THR A 214 7.62 -16.92 -3.97
C THR A 214 6.25 -16.26 -3.77
N ALA A 215 5.19 -17.04 -3.65
CA ALA A 215 3.79 -16.58 -3.64
C ALA A 215 3.49 -15.52 -2.57
N THR A 216 4.09 -15.64 -1.38
CA THR A 216 3.93 -14.67 -0.28
C THR A 216 4.90 -13.49 -0.34
N ALA A 217 5.73 -13.41 -1.38
CA ALA A 217 6.52 -12.23 -1.72
C ALA A 217 5.99 -11.55 -2.99
N SER A 218 5.51 -12.35 -3.95
CA SER A 218 4.96 -11.91 -5.24
C SER A 218 3.56 -12.50 -5.45
N PRO A 219 2.51 -11.89 -4.89
CA PRO A 219 1.15 -12.43 -4.87
C PRO A 219 0.51 -12.62 -6.26
N VAL A 220 1.05 -12.06 -7.33
CA VAL A 220 0.62 -12.39 -8.70
C VAL A 220 0.82 -13.86 -9.06
N PHE A 221 1.66 -14.60 -8.33
CA PHE A 221 1.89 -16.04 -8.50
C PHE A 221 1.15 -16.90 -7.47
N ALA A 222 0.43 -16.28 -6.52
CA ALA A 222 -0.26 -17.00 -5.45
C ALA A 222 -1.57 -17.64 -5.91
N ASP A 223 -2.06 -18.59 -5.14
CA ASP A 223 -3.47 -18.99 -5.13
C ASP A 223 -4.25 -17.99 -4.28
N LEU A 224 -5.11 -17.18 -4.92
CA LEU A 224 -5.90 -16.15 -4.29
C LEU A 224 -7.31 -16.62 -3.89
N SER A 225 -7.65 -17.90 -4.05
CA SER A 225 -8.97 -18.44 -3.67
C SER A 225 -9.31 -18.12 -2.22
N GLY A 226 -10.55 -17.69 -1.96
CA GLY A 226 -11.03 -17.38 -0.61
C GLY A 226 -10.52 -16.06 -0.01
N LEU A 227 -9.81 -15.23 -0.76
CA LEU A 227 -9.48 -13.88 -0.33
C LEU A 227 -10.74 -12.98 -0.30
N PRO A 228 -10.73 -11.92 0.52
CA PRO A 228 -11.85 -10.99 0.61
C PRO A 228 -11.96 -10.14 -0.66
N PRO A 229 -13.06 -9.37 -0.82
CA PRO A 229 -13.17 -8.41 -1.92
C PRO A 229 -11.96 -7.47 -2.00
N LEU A 230 -11.44 -7.27 -3.23
CA LEU A 230 -10.25 -6.45 -3.52
C LEU A 230 -10.64 -5.23 -4.36
N LEU A 231 -10.16 -4.05 -3.97
CA LEU A 231 -10.05 -2.88 -4.85
C LEU A 231 -8.57 -2.67 -5.18
N ILE A 232 -8.27 -2.56 -6.47
CA ILE A 232 -6.92 -2.28 -6.97
C ILE A 232 -6.98 -1.00 -7.80
N GLN A 233 -6.23 0.02 -7.40
CA GLN A 233 -6.11 1.28 -8.13
C GLN A 233 -4.67 1.45 -8.61
N VAL A 234 -4.51 1.92 -9.85
CA VAL A 234 -3.19 2.08 -10.47
C VAL A 234 -3.21 3.22 -11.49
N GLY A 235 -2.12 3.96 -11.59
CA GLY A 235 -1.91 4.94 -12.64
C GLY A 235 -1.49 4.30 -13.97
N SER A 236 -1.81 4.94 -15.10
CA SER A 236 -1.34 4.44 -16.39
C SER A 236 0.07 4.88 -16.76
N HIS A 237 0.67 5.82 -15.99
CA HIS A 237 2.03 6.32 -16.17
C HIS A 237 2.99 5.77 -15.09
N GLU A 238 2.86 4.49 -14.77
CA GLU A 238 3.76 3.82 -13.82
C GLU A 238 4.20 2.43 -14.31
N ILE A 239 5.40 2.02 -13.89
CA ILE A 239 5.98 0.73 -14.26
C ILE A 239 5.31 -0.45 -13.57
N LEU A 240 4.54 -0.22 -12.49
CA LEU A 240 3.77 -1.24 -11.77
C LEU A 240 2.33 -1.43 -12.32
N LEU A 241 2.01 -0.83 -13.48
CA LEU A 241 0.69 -1.03 -14.10
C LEU A 241 0.36 -2.51 -14.31
N ASP A 242 1.32 -3.30 -14.83
CA ASP A 242 1.09 -4.72 -15.07
C ASP A 242 0.97 -5.54 -13.78
N ASP A 243 1.65 -5.13 -12.70
CA ASP A 243 1.50 -5.76 -11.39
C ASP A 243 0.05 -5.70 -10.92
N ALA A 244 -0.56 -4.52 -11.01
CA ALA A 244 -1.95 -4.30 -10.64
C ALA A 244 -2.92 -5.08 -11.54
N VAL A 245 -2.71 -5.03 -12.87
CA VAL A 245 -3.55 -5.74 -13.86
C VAL A 245 -3.45 -7.25 -13.67
N ARG A 246 -2.25 -7.79 -13.49
CA ARG A 246 -2.00 -9.22 -13.28
C ARG A 246 -2.55 -9.70 -11.94
N LEU A 247 -2.43 -8.89 -10.88
CA LEU A 247 -3.03 -9.21 -9.59
C LEU A 247 -4.56 -9.27 -9.70
N ALA A 248 -5.19 -8.33 -10.40
CA ALA A 248 -6.63 -8.33 -10.64
C ALA A 248 -7.08 -9.55 -11.47
N ALA A 249 -6.36 -9.86 -12.54
CA ALA A 249 -6.63 -11.04 -13.36
C ALA A 249 -6.50 -12.33 -12.54
N ARG A 250 -5.45 -12.42 -11.73
CA ARG A 250 -5.21 -13.56 -10.85
C ARG A 250 -6.31 -13.73 -9.79
N ALA A 251 -6.79 -12.62 -9.21
CA ALA A 251 -7.92 -12.64 -8.28
C ALA A 251 -9.21 -13.15 -8.97
N ALA A 252 -9.50 -12.66 -10.18
CA ALA A 252 -10.65 -13.10 -10.97
C ALA A 252 -10.57 -14.58 -11.37
N GLU A 253 -9.38 -15.10 -11.71
CA GLU A 253 -9.15 -16.54 -11.99
C GLU A 253 -9.49 -17.44 -10.77
N HIS A 254 -9.45 -16.89 -9.57
CA HIS A 254 -9.73 -17.60 -8.32
C HIS A 254 -11.09 -17.23 -7.70
N ASP A 255 -12.04 -16.71 -8.50
CA ASP A 255 -13.39 -16.33 -8.07
C ASP A 255 -13.44 -15.28 -6.95
N VAL A 256 -12.40 -14.45 -6.81
CA VAL A 256 -12.37 -13.32 -5.88
C VAL A 256 -13.06 -12.11 -6.50
N HIS A 257 -13.97 -11.48 -5.75
CA HIS A 257 -14.55 -10.20 -6.19
C HIS A 257 -13.46 -9.14 -6.27
N VAL A 258 -13.17 -8.63 -7.46
CA VAL A 258 -12.12 -7.63 -7.68
C VAL A 258 -12.65 -6.45 -8.49
N GLU A 259 -12.31 -5.24 -8.06
CA GLU A 259 -12.48 -4.00 -8.80
C GLU A 259 -11.10 -3.45 -9.18
N LEU A 260 -10.82 -3.39 -10.46
CA LEU A 260 -9.61 -2.75 -10.99
C LEU A 260 -9.96 -1.37 -11.54
N GLN A 261 -9.28 -0.34 -11.05
CA GLN A 261 -9.40 1.03 -11.53
C GLN A 261 -8.05 1.50 -12.07
N VAL A 262 -7.95 1.60 -13.40
CA VAL A 262 -6.79 2.19 -14.07
C VAL A 262 -7.05 3.67 -14.35
N TRP A 263 -6.26 4.54 -13.74
CA TRP A 263 -6.41 5.99 -13.85
C TRP A 263 -5.48 6.54 -14.93
N PRO A 264 -6.02 7.15 -16.00
CA PRO A 264 -5.22 7.55 -17.15
C PRO A 264 -4.33 8.75 -16.87
N GLY A 265 -3.04 8.65 -17.24
CA GLY A 265 -2.09 9.77 -17.22
C GLY A 265 -1.67 10.23 -15.83
N VAL A 266 -1.84 9.42 -14.80
CA VAL A 266 -1.36 9.69 -13.44
C VAL A 266 -0.23 8.72 -13.07
N PRO A 267 0.71 9.17 -12.20
CA PRO A 267 1.90 8.42 -11.81
C PRO A 267 1.64 7.45 -10.65
N HIS A 268 2.71 6.80 -10.21
CA HIS A 268 2.75 5.89 -9.06
C HIS A 268 2.26 6.55 -7.77
N VAL A 269 1.35 5.87 -7.05
CA VAL A 269 0.74 6.31 -5.78
C VAL A 269 0.16 7.75 -5.87
N PHE A 270 -0.47 8.08 -7.00
CA PHE A 270 -1.07 9.39 -7.22
C PHE A 270 -2.09 9.79 -6.14
N GLN A 271 -2.65 8.83 -5.41
CA GLN A 271 -3.60 9.05 -4.31
C GLN A 271 -3.04 9.92 -3.19
N GLY A 272 -1.72 9.94 -2.99
CA GLY A 272 -1.04 10.80 -2.02
C GLY A 272 -1.12 12.31 -2.34
N PHE A 273 -1.66 12.68 -3.49
CA PHE A 273 -1.67 14.06 -3.99
C PHE A 273 -3.09 14.65 -4.08
N ALA A 274 -4.02 14.20 -3.25
CA ALA A 274 -5.43 14.65 -3.30
C ALA A 274 -5.61 16.17 -3.09
N ALA A 275 -4.66 16.83 -2.44
CA ALA A 275 -4.69 18.29 -2.27
C ALA A 275 -4.49 19.07 -3.57
N ILE A 276 -3.84 18.46 -4.59
CA ILE A 276 -3.44 19.13 -5.84
C ILE A 276 -3.91 18.41 -7.11
N LEU A 277 -4.48 17.21 -6.98
CA LEU A 277 -4.91 16.35 -8.09
C LEU A 277 -6.34 15.84 -7.87
N ASP A 278 -7.28 16.31 -8.69
CA ASP A 278 -8.69 15.90 -8.61
C ASP A 278 -8.90 14.39 -8.82
N ASP A 279 -8.05 13.74 -9.64
CA ASP A 279 -8.07 12.30 -9.86
C ASP A 279 -7.78 11.54 -8.56
N ALA A 280 -6.85 12.05 -7.74
CA ALA A 280 -6.50 11.45 -6.45
C ALA A 280 -7.65 11.56 -5.45
N ASP A 281 -8.32 12.73 -5.37
CA ASP A 281 -9.51 12.92 -4.53
C ASP A 281 -10.62 11.94 -4.91
N GLN A 282 -10.88 11.80 -6.22
CA GLN A 282 -11.90 10.86 -6.73
C GLN A 282 -11.53 9.41 -6.42
N ALA A 283 -10.26 9.02 -6.60
CA ALA A 283 -9.77 7.68 -6.30
C ALA A 283 -9.92 7.33 -4.81
N LEU A 284 -9.55 8.25 -3.92
CA LEU A 284 -9.71 8.06 -2.49
C LEU A 284 -11.19 7.99 -2.05
N ASN A 285 -12.07 8.79 -2.67
CA ASN A 285 -13.51 8.70 -2.43
C ASN A 285 -14.07 7.35 -2.86
N ALA A 286 -13.62 6.81 -4.02
CA ALA A 286 -14.00 5.48 -4.49
C ALA A 286 -13.48 4.38 -3.53
N ALA A 287 -12.23 4.48 -3.06
CA ALA A 287 -11.65 3.54 -2.11
C ALA A 287 -12.41 3.55 -0.77
N ALA A 288 -12.72 4.71 -0.21
CA ALA A 288 -13.49 4.81 1.02
C ALA A 288 -14.92 4.27 0.86
N ALA A 289 -15.57 4.50 -0.27
CA ALA A 289 -16.89 3.92 -0.57
C ALA A 289 -16.82 2.39 -0.68
N PHE A 290 -15.77 1.86 -1.33
CA PHE A 290 -15.52 0.41 -1.38
C PHE A 290 -15.35 -0.17 0.02
N ILE A 291 -14.53 0.43 0.87
CA ILE A 291 -14.28 -0.03 2.24
C ILE A 291 -15.59 -0.03 3.04
N ARG A 292 -16.32 1.10 3.06
CA ARG A 292 -17.57 1.22 3.83
C ARG A 292 -18.64 0.20 3.45
N ARG A 293 -18.81 -0.12 2.15
CA ARG A 293 -19.85 -1.07 1.73
C ARG A 293 -19.53 -2.53 2.05
N ASN A 294 -18.26 -2.83 2.33
CA ASN A 294 -17.82 -4.19 2.68
C ASN A 294 -17.75 -4.42 4.19
N TRP A 295 -17.85 -3.39 5.02
CA TRP A 295 -18.02 -3.61 6.44
C TRP A 295 -19.42 -4.13 6.75
N THR A 296 -19.49 -5.17 7.58
CA THR A 296 -20.75 -5.74 8.07
C THR A 296 -20.77 -5.70 9.59
N ASP A 297 -21.98 -5.56 10.16
CA ASP A 297 -22.19 -5.56 11.62
C ASP A 297 -21.97 -6.96 12.22
#